data_783e88da0be174b41ce1675e6eb21d2a
#
_entry.id   783e88da0be174b41ce1675e6eb21d2a
#
_cell.length_a   1.000
_cell.length_b   1.000
_cell.length_c   1.000
_cell.angle_alpha   90.00
_cell.angle_beta   90.00
_cell.angle_gamma   90.00
#
_symmetry.space_group_name_H-M   'P 1'
#
loop_
_entity.id
_entity.type
_entity.pdbx_description
1 polymer ?
#
loop_
_entity_poly.entity_id
_entity_poly.type
_entity_poly.pdbx_seq_one_letter_code
_entity_poly.pdbx_strand_id
1 'polypeptide(L)'
;MIELPEAINLAKQMRETVRGKTVSAVYPPSSPHKFCWFNHEPEEYQALLAGHTVTGAAGFGIFSELEFDGGVRLCFNDGVNPRFIRKEEVRPKKYQLLLEFTDGSAIAFTVAMYGSISCHSGDYDNEYYRKSIESISPLTEEFDEGYFKELLASVKPAMSVKAFLATEQRMPGLGNGCLQDILFQAGIHPKRKVSSLSDCEKNVLWAQVKTVLQTMTEQ
;
A
#
# COMPACT_ATOMS: atom_id res chain seq x y z
N MET A 1 4.78 -3.25 7.44
CA MET A 1 4.67 -3.01 5.98
C MET A 1 3.21 -3.14 5.63
N ILE A 2 2.66 -2.16 4.97
CA ILE A 2 1.30 -2.23 4.41
C ILE A 2 1.27 -3.35 3.35
N GLU A 3 0.30 -4.26 3.44
CA GLU A 3 0.05 -5.29 2.44
C GLU A 3 -1.16 -4.91 1.56
N LEU A 4 -1.34 -5.53 0.41
CA LEU A 4 -2.35 -5.13 -0.59
C LEU A 4 -3.77 -5.00 -0.02
N PRO A 5 -4.29 -5.92 0.81
CA PRO A 5 -5.61 -5.76 1.42
C PRO A 5 -5.69 -4.55 2.36
N GLU A 6 -4.63 -4.29 3.13
CA GLU A 6 -4.56 -3.11 4.01
C GLU A 6 -4.51 -1.81 3.19
N ALA A 7 -3.71 -1.78 2.11
CA ALA A 7 -3.63 -0.61 1.22
C ALA A 7 -5.00 -0.24 0.65
N ILE A 8 -5.75 -1.22 0.18
CA ILE A 8 -7.09 -1.02 -0.41
C ILE A 8 -8.08 -0.55 0.66
N ASN A 9 -8.08 -1.19 1.84
CA ASN A 9 -8.99 -0.83 2.93
C ASN A 9 -8.68 0.56 3.49
N LEU A 10 -7.41 0.93 3.65
CA LEU A 10 -7.02 2.29 4.04
C LEU A 10 -7.49 3.33 3.01
N ALA A 11 -7.28 3.07 1.72
CA ALA A 11 -7.75 3.95 0.65
C ALA A 11 -9.27 4.10 0.65
N LYS A 12 -10.01 3.00 0.83
CA LYS A 12 -11.47 3.03 0.96
C LYS A 12 -11.91 3.92 2.12
N GLN A 13 -11.35 3.70 3.32
CA GLN A 13 -11.67 4.49 4.51
C GLN A 13 -11.33 5.97 4.34
N MET A 14 -10.18 6.28 3.76
CA MET A 14 -9.79 7.66 3.47
C MET A 14 -10.75 8.32 2.47
N ARG A 15 -11.09 7.63 1.39
CA ARG A 15 -12.03 8.13 0.39
C ARG A 15 -13.41 8.43 0.99
N GLU A 16 -13.94 7.54 1.84
CA GLU A 16 -15.22 7.73 2.52
C GLU A 16 -15.18 8.88 3.54
N THR A 17 -14.02 9.16 4.12
CA THR A 17 -13.87 10.11 5.22
C THR A 17 -13.49 11.52 4.77
N VAL A 18 -12.63 11.65 3.74
CA VAL A 18 -12.05 12.96 3.40
C VAL A 18 -12.29 13.42 1.97
N ARG A 19 -12.92 12.63 1.10
CA ARG A 19 -13.25 13.08 -0.25
C ARG A 19 -14.10 14.35 -0.22
N GLY A 20 -13.72 15.34 -1.03
CA GLY A 20 -14.36 16.66 -1.10
C GLY A 20 -13.87 17.65 -0.05
N LYS A 21 -12.96 17.26 0.85
CA LYS A 21 -12.37 18.20 1.82
C LYS A 21 -11.19 18.93 1.19
N THR A 22 -11.06 20.21 1.48
CA THR A 22 -9.95 21.05 1.04
C THR A 22 -8.94 21.22 2.15
N VAL A 23 -7.67 21.04 1.84
CA VAL A 23 -6.56 21.20 2.79
C VAL A 23 -6.39 22.70 3.11
N SER A 24 -6.48 23.06 4.38
CA SER A 24 -6.25 24.42 4.86
C SER A 24 -4.81 24.65 5.33
N ALA A 25 -4.20 23.62 5.93
CA ALA A 25 -2.84 23.69 6.41
C ALA A 25 -2.20 22.29 6.45
N VAL A 26 -0.87 22.27 6.30
CA VAL A 26 -0.06 21.06 6.44
C VAL A 26 1.06 21.33 7.44
N TYR A 27 1.22 20.45 8.38
CA TYR A 27 2.24 20.57 9.43
C TYR A 27 3.29 19.48 9.25
N PRO A 28 4.59 19.88 9.21
CA PRO A 28 5.71 18.96 9.14
C PRO A 28 5.83 18.12 10.43
N PRO A 29 6.79 17.19 10.51
CA PRO A 29 6.94 16.33 11.68
C PRO A 29 7.00 17.09 13.00
N SER A 30 6.15 16.72 13.94
CA SER A 30 6.19 17.30 15.31
C SER A 30 7.43 16.88 16.11
N SER A 31 8.08 15.80 15.67
CA SER A 31 9.35 15.31 16.21
C SER A 31 10.08 14.47 15.15
N PRO A 32 11.42 14.52 15.09
CA PRO A 32 12.18 13.73 14.14
C PRO A 32 11.91 12.23 14.30
N HIS A 33 11.82 11.53 13.16
CA HIS A 33 11.75 10.08 13.11
C HIS A 33 12.82 9.55 12.15
N LYS A 34 13.81 8.85 12.68
CA LYS A 34 15.00 8.41 11.92
C LYS A 34 14.67 7.58 10.66
N PHE A 35 13.56 6.86 10.66
CA PHE A 35 13.14 5.94 9.60
C PHE A 35 11.82 6.36 8.95
N CYS A 36 11.55 7.67 8.92
CA CYS A 36 10.50 8.24 8.09
C CYS A 36 11.15 9.03 6.96
N TRP A 37 10.89 8.62 5.72
CA TRP A 37 11.46 9.25 4.54
C TRP A 37 10.41 10.07 3.80
N PHE A 38 10.85 11.23 3.31
CA PHE A 38 10.08 12.13 2.49
C PHE A 38 10.80 12.35 1.16
N ASN A 39 10.08 12.60 0.07
CA ASN A 39 10.67 12.92 -1.22
C ASN A 39 10.96 14.41 -1.42
N HIS A 40 10.45 15.26 -0.54
CA HIS A 40 10.72 16.70 -0.43
C HIS A 40 11.06 17.03 1.02
N GLU A 41 11.56 18.23 1.29
CA GLU A 41 11.65 18.69 2.68
C GLU A 41 10.25 18.75 3.27
N PRO A 42 10.05 18.27 4.52
CA PRO A 42 8.69 18.19 5.11
C PRO A 42 7.93 19.52 5.15
N GLU A 43 8.64 20.64 5.24
CA GLU A 43 8.08 21.99 5.25
C GLU A 43 7.49 22.41 3.89
N GLU A 44 7.96 21.80 2.79
CA GLU A 44 7.47 22.08 1.44
C GLU A 44 6.08 21.49 1.19
N TYR A 45 5.66 20.49 1.98
CA TYR A 45 4.35 19.86 1.82
C TYR A 45 3.20 20.84 2.03
N GLN A 46 3.39 21.92 2.82
CA GLN A 46 2.42 23.01 2.92
C GLN A 46 2.16 23.68 1.55
N ALA A 47 3.22 23.97 0.81
CA ALA A 47 3.08 24.61 -0.50
C ALA A 47 2.52 23.64 -1.57
N LEU A 48 2.79 22.33 -1.42
CA LEU A 48 2.36 21.31 -2.37
C LEU A 48 0.88 20.92 -2.20
N LEU A 49 0.32 21.03 -1.00
CA LEU A 49 -0.99 20.46 -0.67
C LEU A 49 -2.04 21.49 -0.22
N ALA A 50 -1.63 22.64 0.34
CA ALA A 50 -2.60 23.63 0.82
C ALA A 50 -3.43 24.22 -0.32
N GLY A 51 -4.72 24.31 -0.11
CA GLY A 51 -5.69 24.79 -1.11
C GLY A 51 -6.20 23.69 -2.04
N HIS A 52 -5.56 22.52 -2.09
CA HIS A 52 -6.03 21.39 -2.89
C HIS A 52 -7.18 20.64 -2.20
N THR A 53 -8.09 20.14 -3.03
CA THR A 53 -9.26 19.36 -2.60
C THR A 53 -9.05 17.89 -2.88
N VAL A 54 -9.33 17.03 -1.90
CA VAL A 54 -9.26 15.58 -2.05
C VAL A 54 -10.33 15.11 -3.05
N THR A 55 -9.91 14.50 -4.14
CA THR A 55 -10.79 13.94 -5.19
C THR A 55 -11.05 12.46 -5.00
N GLY A 56 -10.10 11.76 -4.40
CA GLY A 56 -10.16 10.31 -4.21
C GLY A 56 -9.08 9.78 -3.29
N ALA A 57 -9.03 8.46 -3.24
CA ALA A 57 -7.92 7.71 -2.65
C ALA A 57 -7.81 6.35 -3.35
N ALA A 58 -6.59 5.85 -3.52
CA ALA A 58 -6.29 4.57 -4.14
C ALA A 58 -5.35 3.73 -3.26
N GLY A 59 -5.52 2.40 -3.30
CA GLY A 59 -4.63 1.44 -2.67
C GLY A 59 -4.19 0.40 -3.68
N PHE A 60 -2.88 0.20 -3.82
CA PHE A 60 -2.30 -0.71 -4.79
C PHE A 60 -0.91 -1.17 -4.32
N GLY A 61 -0.59 -2.42 -4.57
CA GLY A 61 0.69 -2.98 -4.14
C GLY A 61 0.92 -2.72 -2.64
N ILE A 62 2.01 -2.02 -2.33
CA ILE A 62 2.40 -1.64 -0.96
C ILE A 62 2.03 -0.19 -0.62
N PHE A 63 1.31 0.52 -1.48
CA PHE A 63 1.01 1.94 -1.33
C PHE A 63 -0.47 2.21 -1.09
N SER A 64 -0.72 3.20 -0.26
CA SER A 64 -1.99 3.92 -0.22
C SER A 64 -1.73 5.38 -0.56
N GLU A 65 -2.65 6.00 -1.29
CA GLU A 65 -2.52 7.41 -1.66
C GLU A 65 -3.83 8.16 -1.54
N LEU A 66 -3.72 9.46 -1.25
CA LEU A 66 -4.76 10.46 -1.43
C LEU A 66 -4.55 11.16 -2.76
N GLU A 67 -5.62 11.29 -3.52
CA GLU A 67 -5.66 12.00 -4.78
C GLU A 67 -6.27 13.37 -4.56
N PHE A 68 -5.65 14.41 -5.15
CA PHE A 68 -6.11 15.78 -5.06
C PHE A 68 -6.39 16.34 -6.45
N ASP A 69 -7.14 17.44 -6.51
CA ASP A 69 -7.29 18.21 -7.73
C ASP A 69 -5.91 18.66 -8.27
N GLY A 70 -5.85 19.04 -9.55
CA GLY A 70 -4.59 19.38 -10.19
C GLY A 70 -3.64 18.21 -10.39
N GLY A 71 -4.06 16.96 -10.13
CA GLY A 71 -3.24 15.75 -10.30
C GLY A 71 -2.19 15.53 -9.21
N VAL A 72 -2.29 16.25 -8.11
CA VAL A 72 -1.40 16.07 -6.95
C VAL A 72 -1.78 14.79 -6.20
N ARG A 73 -0.78 14.07 -5.73
CA ARG A 73 -0.93 12.81 -4.98
C ARG A 73 -0.04 12.81 -3.74
N LEU A 74 -0.61 12.36 -2.62
CA LEU A 74 0.13 12.08 -1.39
C LEU A 74 0.09 10.59 -1.16
N CYS A 75 1.18 9.89 -1.44
CA CYS A 75 1.30 8.46 -1.24
C CYS A 75 2.14 8.12 -0.01
N PHE A 76 1.86 6.98 0.58
CA PHE A 76 2.60 6.47 1.73
C PHE A 76 2.61 4.93 1.74
N ASN A 77 3.58 4.37 2.44
CA ASN A 77 3.79 2.93 2.51
C ASN A 77 4.33 2.45 3.86
N ASP A 78 4.63 1.18 3.94
CA ASP A 78 5.27 0.48 5.06
C ASP A 78 4.51 0.65 6.40
N GLY A 79 5.13 1.26 7.39
CA GLY A 79 4.55 1.44 8.73
C GLY A 79 3.87 2.78 8.94
N VAL A 80 3.51 3.49 7.85
CA VAL A 80 2.76 4.75 7.96
C VAL A 80 1.30 4.46 8.27
N ASN A 81 0.79 5.08 9.33
CA ASN A 81 -0.59 4.92 9.79
C ASN A 81 -1.32 6.28 9.74
N PRO A 82 -2.26 6.44 8.80
CA PRO A 82 -3.14 7.59 8.78
C PRO A 82 -4.23 7.46 9.86
N ARG A 83 -4.49 8.55 10.58
CA ARG A 83 -5.60 8.64 11.53
C ARG A 83 -6.43 9.88 11.23
N PHE A 84 -7.70 9.69 10.94
CA PHE A 84 -8.66 10.79 10.84
C PHE A 84 -8.99 11.33 12.22
N ILE A 85 -9.10 12.65 12.32
CA ILE A 85 -9.35 13.42 13.54
C ILE A 85 -10.53 14.36 13.26
N ARG A 86 -11.62 14.18 13.98
CA ARG A 86 -12.77 15.08 13.85
C ARG A 86 -12.43 16.45 14.41
N LYS A 87 -13.21 17.46 14.03
CA LYS A 87 -13.02 18.85 14.46
C LYS A 87 -12.94 19.02 15.97
N GLU A 88 -13.76 18.25 16.72
CA GLU A 88 -13.86 18.34 18.17
C GLU A 88 -12.81 17.49 18.90
N GLU A 89 -12.08 16.64 18.17
CA GLU A 89 -11.09 15.75 18.77
C GLU A 89 -9.75 16.47 18.99
N VAL A 90 -9.08 16.07 20.06
CA VAL A 90 -7.73 16.58 20.37
C VAL A 90 -6.73 16.00 19.38
N ARG A 91 -5.96 16.87 18.75
CA ARG A 91 -4.90 16.50 17.82
C ARG A 91 -3.79 15.73 18.54
N PRO A 92 -3.19 14.71 17.90
CA PRO A 92 -2.10 13.97 18.49
C PRO A 92 -0.87 14.89 18.65
N LYS A 93 -0.15 14.72 19.76
CA LYS A 93 1.10 15.46 20.00
C LYS A 93 2.26 15.01 19.12
N LYS A 94 2.21 13.77 18.62
CA LYS A 94 3.27 13.18 17.78
C LYS A 94 2.68 12.73 16.45
N TYR A 95 3.25 13.22 15.38
CA TYR A 95 2.93 12.84 14.00
C TYR A 95 4.15 13.12 13.11
N GLN A 96 4.16 12.53 11.93
CA GLN A 96 5.17 12.77 10.91
C GLN A 96 4.64 13.70 9.80
N LEU A 97 3.34 13.74 9.57
CA LEU A 97 2.67 14.73 8.76
C LEU A 97 1.26 14.92 9.32
N LEU A 98 0.73 16.16 9.28
CA LEU A 98 -0.65 16.42 9.66
C LEU A 98 -1.27 17.36 8.63
N LEU A 99 -2.33 16.89 7.98
CA LEU A 99 -3.16 17.66 7.07
C LEU A 99 -4.40 18.15 7.82
N GLU A 100 -4.61 19.45 7.85
CA GLU A 100 -5.82 20.09 8.37
C GLU A 100 -6.73 20.49 7.23
N PHE A 101 -8.03 20.24 7.37
CA PHE A 101 -9.02 20.61 6.38
C PHE A 101 -9.80 21.86 6.78
N THR A 102 -10.38 22.54 5.79
CA THR A 102 -11.14 23.79 6.00
C THR A 102 -12.35 23.65 6.93
N ASP A 103 -12.88 22.43 7.09
CA ASP A 103 -13.96 22.12 8.04
C ASP A 103 -13.48 21.93 9.50
N GLY A 104 -12.17 22.01 9.72
CA GLY A 104 -11.53 21.83 11.02
C GLY A 104 -11.20 20.37 11.38
N SER A 105 -11.56 19.39 10.53
CA SER A 105 -11.06 18.01 10.70
C SER A 105 -9.61 17.89 10.21
N ALA A 106 -8.96 16.78 10.48
CA ALA A 106 -7.58 16.55 10.06
C ALA A 106 -7.27 15.07 9.80
N ILE A 107 -6.17 14.79 9.08
CA ILE A 107 -5.49 13.48 9.08
C ILE A 107 -4.10 13.65 9.65
N ALA A 108 -3.74 12.85 10.63
CA ALA A 108 -2.39 12.72 11.13
C ALA A 108 -1.76 11.40 10.65
N PHE A 109 -0.56 11.49 10.11
CA PHE A 109 0.25 10.34 9.71
C PHE A 109 1.30 10.10 10.78
N THR A 110 1.31 8.90 11.34
CA THR A 110 2.34 8.42 12.26
C THR A 110 3.13 7.30 11.59
N VAL A 111 4.35 7.06 12.03
CA VAL A 111 5.18 5.96 11.52
C VAL A 111 5.53 5.03 12.67
N ALA A 112 5.15 3.74 12.48
CA ALA A 112 5.63 2.67 13.34
C ALA A 112 6.92 2.12 12.85
N MET A 113 7.94 1.79 13.24
CA MET A 113 9.21 1.24 12.75
C MET A 113 9.85 2.07 11.63
N TYR A 114 9.31 2.02 10.40
CA TYR A 114 9.81 2.76 9.23
C TYR A 114 8.67 2.96 8.21
N GLY A 115 8.81 3.96 7.35
CA GLY A 115 7.85 4.23 6.29
C GLY A 115 8.21 5.45 5.46
N SER A 116 7.58 5.64 4.33
CA SER A 116 7.74 6.82 3.50
C SER A 116 6.42 7.55 3.26
N ILE A 117 6.52 8.86 3.18
CA ILE A 117 5.43 9.77 2.82
C ILE A 117 5.95 10.63 1.68
N SER A 118 5.29 10.59 0.53
CA SER A 118 5.74 11.26 -0.68
C SER A 118 4.61 12.03 -1.34
N CYS A 119 4.90 13.25 -1.77
CA CYS A 119 3.96 14.08 -2.52
C CYS A 119 4.51 14.32 -3.93
N HIS A 120 3.68 14.11 -4.95
CA HIS A 120 4.09 14.29 -6.35
C HIS A 120 2.90 14.67 -7.23
N SER A 121 3.20 15.19 -8.42
CA SER A 121 2.24 15.41 -9.50
C SER A 121 2.85 14.89 -10.80
N GLY A 122 2.10 14.09 -11.56
CA GLY A 122 2.64 13.42 -12.75
C GLY A 122 3.51 12.20 -12.40
N ASP A 123 4.57 11.98 -13.19
CA ASP A 123 5.45 10.83 -13.00
C ASP A 123 6.20 10.91 -11.67
N TYR A 124 6.16 9.79 -10.94
CA TYR A 124 6.88 9.63 -9.69
C TYR A 124 8.03 8.65 -9.88
N ASP A 125 9.26 9.15 -9.79
CA ASP A 125 10.48 8.34 -9.97
C ASP A 125 10.78 7.49 -8.72
N ASN A 126 9.96 6.47 -8.54
CA ASN A 126 10.14 5.45 -7.52
C ASN A 126 9.87 4.07 -8.12
N GLU A 127 10.88 3.21 -8.13
CA GLU A 127 10.80 1.87 -8.73
C GLU A 127 9.69 1.01 -8.11
N TYR A 128 9.54 1.04 -6.78
CA TYR A 128 8.50 0.28 -6.08
C TYR A 128 7.10 0.79 -6.40
N TYR A 129 6.94 2.11 -6.52
CA TYR A 129 5.68 2.74 -6.88
C TYR A 129 5.27 2.36 -8.32
N ARG A 130 6.18 2.53 -9.29
CA ARG A 130 5.95 2.11 -10.67
C ARG A 130 5.60 0.64 -10.76
N LYS A 131 6.38 -0.22 -10.11
CA LYS A 131 6.14 -1.66 -10.10
C LYS A 131 4.79 -2.03 -9.48
N SER A 132 4.36 -1.32 -8.45
CA SER A 132 3.04 -1.52 -7.82
C SER A 132 1.89 -1.13 -8.73
N ILE A 133 2.06 -0.15 -9.62
CA ILE A 133 1.04 0.28 -10.59
C ILE A 133 1.05 -0.60 -11.84
N GLU A 134 2.23 -0.94 -12.37
CA GLU A 134 2.39 -1.62 -13.65
C GLU A 134 2.15 -3.13 -13.56
N SER A 135 2.34 -3.72 -12.38
CA SER A 135 2.15 -5.15 -12.20
C SER A 135 0.67 -5.53 -12.14
N ILE A 136 0.33 -6.66 -12.72
CA ILE A 136 -1.03 -7.22 -12.63
C ILE A 136 -1.35 -7.56 -11.17
N SER A 137 -2.39 -6.93 -10.64
CA SER A 137 -2.84 -7.18 -9.28
C SER A 137 -3.47 -8.57 -9.14
N PRO A 138 -3.18 -9.33 -8.08
CA PRO A 138 -3.84 -10.60 -7.80
C PRO A 138 -5.37 -10.52 -7.64
N LEU A 139 -5.91 -9.31 -7.47
CA LEU A 139 -7.35 -9.07 -7.30
C LEU A 139 -8.08 -8.79 -8.61
N THR A 140 -7.37 -8.75 -9.74
CA THR A 140 -7.97 -8.51 -11.06
C THR A 140 -8.17 -9.81 -11.85
N GLU A 141 -8.96 -9.75 -12.92
CA GLU A 141 -9.20 -10.92 -13.79
C GLU A 141 -7.95 -11.28 -14.62
N GLU A 142 -7.13 -10.27 -14.94
CA GLU A 142 -5.87 -10.45 -15.67
C GLU A 142 -4.85 -11.32 -14.92
N PHE A 143 -4.98 -11.42 -13.58
CA PHE A 143 -4.21 -12.36 -12.78
C PHE A 143 -4.82 -13.76 -12.92
N ASP A 144 -4.76 -14.31 -14.11
CA ASP A 144 -5.25 -15.63 -14.42
C ASP A 144 -4.23 -16.76 -14.13
N GLU A 145 -4.66 -17.99 -14.33
CA GLU A 145 -3.82 -19.18 -14.13
C GLU A 145 -2.60 -19.19 -15.09
N GLY A 146 -2.79 -18.70 -16.32
CA GLY A 146 -1.72 -18.60 -17.33
C GLY A 146 -0.63 -17.65 -16.88
N TYR A 147 -1.00 -16.42 -16.52
CA TYR A 147 -0.07 -15.42 -15.99
C TYR A 147 0.68 -15.93 -14.75
N PHE A 148 -0.02 -16.58 -13.81
CA PHE A 148 0.63 -17.12 -12.62
C PHE A 148 1.63 -18.22 -12.96
N LYS A 149 1.36 -19.08 -13.96
CA LYS A 149 2.30 -20.09 -14.45
C LYS A 149 3.52 -19.47 -15.12
N GLU A 150 3.35 -18.37 -15.85
CA GLU A 150 4.47 -17.61 -16.42
C GLU A 150 5.36 -17.02 -15.32
N LEU A 151 4.78 -16.44 -14.27
CA LEU A 151 5.53 -15.98 -13.09
C LEU A 151 6.33 -17.12 -12.44
N LEU A 152 5.71 -18.30 -12.27
CA LEU A 152 6.40 -19.47 -11.72
C LEU A 152 7.55 -19.95 -12.62
N ALA A 153 7.39 -19.89 -13.94
CA ALA A 153 8.41 -20.28 -14.91
C ALA A 153 9.57 -19.27 -14.99
N SER A 154 9.33 -18.01 -14.65
CA SER A 154 10.34 -16.94 -14.71
C SER A 154 11.38 -17.00 -13.59
N VAL A 155 11.15 -17.78 -12.55
CA VAL A 155 12.04 -17.85 -11.38
C VAL A 155 12.95 -19.08 -11.39
N LYS A 156 14.04 -19.02 -10.62
CA LYS A 156 14.95 -20.15 -10.48
C LYS A 156 14.22 -21.37 -9.89
N PRO A 157 14.35 -22.57 -10.49
CA PRO A 157 13.67 -23.79 -10.02
C PRO A 157 13.89 -24.13 -8.53
N ALA A 158 15.03 -23.74 -7.99
CA ALA A 158 15.41 -23.98 -6.59
C ALA A 158 14.83 -22.93 -5.61
N MET A 159 14.13 -21.90 -6.11
CA MET A 159 13.50 -20.89 -5.26
C MET A 159 12.42 -21.53 -4.38
N SER A 160 12.34 -21.10 -3.12
CA SER A 160 11.26 -21.55 -2.24
C SER A 160 9.94 -20.86 -2.60
N VAL A 161 8.82 -21.52 -2.36
CA VAL A 161 7.48 -20.93 -2.62
C VAL A 161 7.29 -19.66 -1.80
N LYS A 162 7.79 -19.61 -0.56
CA LYS A 162 7.79 -18.38 0.25
C LYS A 162 8.52 -17.23 -0.46
N ALA A 163 9.74 -17.48 -0.96
CA ALA A 163 10.51 -16.45 -1.67
C ALA A 163 9.82 -16.02 -2.96
N PHE A 164 9.25 -16.97 -3.70
CA PHE A 164 8.46 -16.66 -4.90
C PHE A 164 7.32 -15.67 -4.61
N LEU A 165 6.55 -15.90 -3.54
CA LEU A 165 5.41 -15.05 -3.20
C LEU A 165 5.84 -13.68 -2.65
N ALA A 166 6.88 -13.60 -1.81
CA ALA A 166 7.15 -12.43 -0.98
C ALA A 166 8.37 -11.59 -1.38
N THR A 167 9.15 -12.00 -2.40
CA THR A 167 10.34 -11.24 -2.78
C THR A 167 10.21 -10.59 -4.16
N GLU A 168 11.01 -9.51 -4.37
CA GLU A 168 11.11 -8.78 -5.63
C GLU A 168 9.80 -8.13 -6.11
N GLN A 169 8.80 -8.06 -5.22
CA GLN A 169 7.48 -7.48 -5.55
C GLN A 169 6.88 -8.06 -6.85
N ARG A 170 7.01 -9.37 -7.07
CA ARG A 170 6.37 -10.07 -8.22
C ARG A 170 4.86 -9.98 -8.18
N MET A 171 4.34 -9.99 -6.97
CA MET A 171 2.96 -9.68 -6.63
C MET A 171 2.99 -8.55 -5.62
N PRO A 172 2.97 -7.27 -6.07
CA PRO A 172 3.13 -6.13 -5.18
C PRO A 172 2.09 -6.11 -4.07
N GLY A 173 2.56 -5.90 -2.85
CA GLY A 173 1.72 -5.91 -1.67
C GLY A 173 1.44 -7.28 -1.06
N LEU A 174 2.00 -8.36 -1.61
CA LEU A 174 1.94 -9.68 -0.98
C LEU A 174 3.10 -9.82 0.02
N GLY A 175 2.81 -9.61 1.28
CA GLY A 175 3.79 -9.67 2.36
C GLY A 175 3.65 -10.91 3.24
N ASN A 176 4.34 -10.90 4.39
CA ASN A 176 4.40 -12.07 5.27
C ASN A 176 3.06 -12.43 5.94
N GLY A 177 2.18 -11.46 6.19
CA GLY A 177 0.85 -11.70 6.74
C GLY A 177 0.01 -12.53 5.76
N CYS A 178 -0.21 -11.98 4.56
CA CYS A 178 -1.02 -12.65 3.54
C CYS A 178 -0.43 -14.01 3.13
N LEU A 179 0.90 -14.10 2.93
CA LEU A 179 1.51 -15.33 2.43
C LEU A 179 1.40 -16.50 3.41
N GLN A 180 1.36 -16.25 4.72
CA GLN A 180 1.19 -17.34 5.69
C GLN A 180 -0.17 -18.01 5.53
N ASP A 181 -1.22 -17.22 5.40
CA ASP A 181 -2.56 -17.74 5.20
C ASP A 181 -2.72 -18.42 3.83
N ILE A 182 -2.15 -17.83 2.78
CA ILE A 182 -2.13 -18.42 1.44
C ILE A 182 -1.48 -19.80 1.47
N LEU A 183 -0.29 -19.92 2.05
CA LEU A 183 0.43 -21.19 2.10
C LEU A 183 -0.25 -22.22 2.99
N PHE A 184 -0.84 -21.77 4.10
CA PHE A 184 -1.61 -22.63 4.99
C PHE A 184 -2.84 -23.20 4.29
N GLN A 185 -3.63 -22.35 3.61
CA GLN A 185 -4.82 -22.78 2.87
C GLN A 185 -4.47 -23.66 1.66
N ALA A 186 -3.34 -23.41 1.02
CA ALA A 186 -2.85 -24.24 -0.08
C ALA A 186 -2.24 -25.59 0.38
N GLY A 187 -2.00 -25.80 1.67
CA GLY A 187 -1.33 -26.97 2.20
C GLY A 187 0.15 -27.09 1.75
N ILE A 188 0.80 -25.96 1.44
CA ILE A 188 2.16 -25.94 0.89
C ILE A 188 3.15 -25.43 1.93
N HIS A 189 4.16 -26.26 2.25
CA HIS A 189 5.22 -25.83 3.17
C HIS A 189 6.07 -24.69 2.56
N PRO A 190 6.33 -23.58 3.28
CA PRO A 190 6.99 -22.37 2.73
C PRO A 190 8.40 -22.62 2.16
N LYS A 191 9.13 -23.64 2.62
CA LYS A 191 10.46 -24.00 2.11
C LYS A 191 10.43 -24.94 0.90
N ARG A 192 9.26 -25.39 0.45
CA ARG A 192 9.18 -26.21 -0.77
C ARG A 192 9.71 -25.43 -1.96
N LYS A 193 10.40 -26.13 -2.86
CA LYS A 193 10.92 -25.55 -4.09
C LYS A 193 9.81 -25.41 -5.11
N VAL A 194 9.81 -24.31 -5.86
CA VAL A 194 8.85 -24.09 -6.95
C VAL A 194 8.85 -25.25 -7.94
N SER A 195 10.02 -25.79 -8.28
CA SER A 195 10.17 -26.95 -9.19
C SER A 195 9.57 -28.25 -8.67
N SER A 196 9.29 -28.35 -7.38
CA SER A 196 8.69 -29.58 -6.79
C SER A 196 7.17 -29.54 -6.73
N LEU A 197 6.54 -28.45 -7.16
CA LEU A 197 5.10 -28.35 -7.20
C LEU A 197 4.54 -29.08 -8.41
N SER A 198 3.57 -29.96 -8.20
CA SER A 198 2.75 -30.53 -9.27
C SER A 198 1.86 -29.42 -9.88
N ASP A 199 1.33 -29.66 -11.07
CA ASP A 199 0.43 -28.69 -11.71
C ASP A 199 -0.87 -28.48 -10.91
N CYS A 200 -1.36 -29.52 -10.24
CA CYS A 200 -2.48 -29.39 -9.31
C CYS A 200 -2.14 -28.44 -8.15
N GLU A 201 -0.97 -28.58 -7.54
CA GLU A 201 -0.54 -27.70 -6.44
C GLU A 201 -0.29 -26.25 -6.90
N LYS A 202 0.18 -26.03 -8.13
CA LYS A 202 0.31 -24.69 -8.72
C LYS A 202 -1.05 -24.02 -8.88
N ASN A 203 -2.04 -24.78 -9.36
CA ASN A 203 -3.41 -24.28 -9.53
C ASN A 203 -4.05 -23.97 -8.17
N VAL A 204 -3.87 -24.83 -7.18
CA VAL A 204 -4.35 -24.58 -5.82
C VAL A 204 -3.68 -23.32 -5.25
N LEU A 205 -2.37 -23.17 -5.43
CA LEU A 205 -1.63 -21.99 -4.95
C LEU A 205 -2.16 -20.70 -5.59
N TRP A 206 -2.34 -20.68 -6.91
CA TRP A 206 -2.94 -19.55 -7.62
C TRP A 206 -4.34 -19.21 -7.07
N ALA A 207 -5.20 -20.20 -6.93
CA ALA A 207 -6.55 -20.00 -6.41
C ALA A 207 -6.53 -19.42 -4.98
N GLN A 208 -5.63 -19.91 -4.12
CA GLN A 208 -5.50 -19.42 -2.75
C GLN A 208 -4.91 -18.00 -2.70
N VAL A 209 -4.00 -17.62 -3.58
CA VAL A 209 -3.54 -16.23 -3.70
C VAL A 209 -4.72 -15.30 -3.92
N LYS A 210 -5.59 -15.59 -4.89
CA LYS A 210 -6.79 -14.78 -5.18
C LYS A 210 -7.78 -14.78 -4.02
N THR A 211 -8.16 -15.95 -3.54
CA THR A 211 -9.22 -16.10 -2.53
C THR A 211 -8.85 -15.45 -1.21
N VAL A 212 -7.63 -15.68 -0.72
CA VAL A 212 -7.18 -15.13 0.56
C VAL A 212 -7.09 -13.61 0.49
N LEU A 213 -6.46 -13.06 -0.56
CA LEU A 213 -6.34 -11.61 -0.71
C LEU A 213 -7.71 -10.94 -0.87
N GLN A 214 -8.63 -11.53 -1.63
CA GLN A 214 -9.99 -11.02 -1.76
C GLN A 214 -10.72 -11.04 -0.41
N THR A 215 -10.68 -12.16 0.30
CA THR A 215 -11.32 -12.28 1.63
C THR A 215 -10.79 -11.25 2.62
N MET A 216 -9.46 -11.02 2.65
CA MET A 216 -8.85 -10.01 3.52
C MET A 216 -9.21 -8.58 3.12
N THR A 217 -9.49 -8.33 1.84
CA THR A 217 -9.90 -7.01 1.35
C THR A 217 -11.36 -6.70 1.66
N GLU A 218 -12.22 -7.73 1.78
CA GLU A 218 -13.66 -7.59 2.08
C GLU A 218 -13.96 -7.47 3.58
N GLN A 219 -13.00 -7.74 4.46
CA GLN A 219 -13.13 -7.63 5.94
C GLN A 219 -12.95 -6.19 6.42
#